data_03c490e35b1f0a8aa3b89de36ab182dc
#
_entry.id   03c490e35b1f0a8aa3b89de36ab182dc
#
_cell.length_a   1.000
_cell.length_b   1.000
_cell.length_c   1.000
_cell.angle_alpha   90.00
_cell.angle_beta   90.00
_cell.angle_gamma   90.00
#
_symmetry.space_group_name_H-M   'P 1'
#
loop_
_entity.id
_entity.type
_entity.pdbx_description
1 polymer ?
#
loop_
_entity_poly.entity_id
_entity_poly.type
_entity_poly.pdbx_seq_one_letter_code
_entity_poly.pdbx_strand_id
1 'polypeptide(L)'
;MLMPIVDTDALKVIERLPGWKGRYFHTGNMTFAHYNFSAGSLIHEHFHPEEEVYEVIEGELEVTIGGNSHIAKPGVVAIVPPNVRHSVRALTDGRLIVVDHPARPGFG
;
A
#
# COMPACT_ATOMS: atom_id res chain seq x y z
N MET A 1 -8.20 12.12 19.70
CA MET A 1 -9.32 12.51 18.85
C MET A 1 -8.96 12.32 17.38
N LEU A 2 -9.87 11.75 16.61
CA LEU A 2 -9.66 11.60 15.17
C LEU A 2 -10.00 12.91 14.46
N MET A 3 -9.17 13.28 13.48
CA MET A 3 -9.46 14.40 12.59
C MET A 3 -10.49 13.96 11.56
N PRO A 4 -11.65 14.63 11.43
CA PRO A 4 -12.64 14.25 10.42
C PRO A 4 -12.21 14.58 9.00
N ILE A 5 -11.26 15.49 8.84
CA ILE A 5 -10.73 15.92 7.53
C ILE A 5 -9.22 15.79 7.57
N VAL A 6 -8.65 15.12 6.57
CA VAL A 6 -7.21 14.99 6.40
C VAL A 6 -6.85 15.54 5.02
N ASP A 7 -5.98 16.55 5.00
CA ASP A 7 -5.36 17.01 3.76
C ASP A 7 -4.11 16.16 3.52
N THR A 8 -4.21 15.23 2.57
CA THR A 8 -3.12 14.29 2.31
C THR A 8 -1.89 14.99 1.73
N ASP A 9 -2.06 16.15 1.07
CA ASP A 9 -0.91 16.92 0.56
C ASP A 9 -0.11 17.55 1.69
N ALA A 10 -0.72 17.76 2.85
CA ALA A 10 -0.03 18.30 4.03
C ALA A 10 0.68 17.23 4.87
N LEU A 11 0.49 15.96 4.56
CA LEU A 11 1.14 14.88 5.29
C LEU A 11 2.61 14.76 4.89
N LYS A 12 3.45 14.42 5.87
CA LYS A 12 4.87 14.18 5.64
C LYS A 12 5.06 12.96 4.74
N VAL A 13 5.92 13.10 3.73
CA VAL A 13 6.33 11.97 2.89
C VAL A 13 7.39 11.15 3.61
N ILE A 14 7.20 9.84 3.69
CA ILE A 14 8.14 8.91 4.31
C ILE A 14 8.48 7.84 3.28
N GLU A 15 9.76 7.63 3.04
CA GLU A 15 10.25 6.57 2.14
C GLU A 15 10.81 5.44 2.99
N ARG A 16 9.95 4.50 3.40
CA ARG A 16 10.34 3.35 4.23
C ARG A 16 11.19 2.35 3.48
N LEU A 17 10.86 2.14 2.22
CA LEU A 17 11.60 1.27 1.31
C LEU A 17 11.95 2.07 0.06
N PRO A 18 13.12 1.80 -0.56
CA PRO A 18 13.53 2.54 -1.75
C PRO A 18 12.46 2.53 -2.84
N GLY A 19 12.08 3.71 -3.29
CA GLY A 19 11.10 3.88 -4.36
C GLY A 19 9.64 3.93 -3.94
N TRP A 20 9.35 3.80 -2.64
CA TRP A 20 7.98 3.85 -2.10
C TRP A 20 7.85 5.06 -1.20
N LYS A 21 7.44 6.19 -1.78
CA LYS A 21 7.23 7.44 -1.05
C LYS A 21 5.79 7.49 -0.58
N GLY A 22 5.59 7.36 0.72
CA GLY A 22 4.28 7.21 1.34
C GLY A 22 3.85 8.39 2.18
N ARG A 23 2.54 8.62 2.17
CA ARG A 23 1.85 9.48 3.13
C ARG A 23 0.86 8.61 3.86
N TYR A 24 0.90 8.66 5.19
CA TYR A 24 0.15 7.74 6.05
C TYR A 24 -0.82 8.49 6.92
N PHE A 25 -2.02 7.93 7.07
CA PHE A 25 -2.97 8.41 8.06
C PHE A 25 -3.79 7.24 8.60
N HIS A 26 -4.38 7.43 9.78
CA HIS A 26 -5.11 6.40 10.48
C HIS A 26 -6.54 6.88 10.77
N THR A 27 -7.49 5.96 10.66
CA THR A 27 -8.83 6.12 11.23
C THR A 27 -8.85 5.39 12.57
N GLY A 28 -10.01 5.28 13.21
CA GLY A 28 -10.16 4.46 14.41
C GLY A 28 -9.89 2.97 14.18
N ASN A 29 -10.06 2.48 12.94
CA ASN A 29 -10.02 1.06 12.61
C ASN A 29 -9.05 0.70 11.50
N MET A 30 -8.56 1.67 10.73
CA MET A 30 -7.81 1.42 9.50
C MET A 30 -6.58 2.29 9.39
N THR A 31 -5.57 1.80 8.68
CA THR A 31 -4.43 2.59 8.24
C THR A 31 -4.47 2.72 6.73
N PHE A 32 -4.28 3.94 6.24
CA PHE A 32 -4.16 4.25 4.82
C PHE A 32 -2.74 4.68 4.51
N ALA A 33 -2.23 4.21 3.37
CA ALA A 33 -0.98 4.70 2.81
C ALA A 33 -1.23 5.15 1.37
N HIS A 34 -0.85 6.38 1.07
CA HIS A 34 -0.85 6.89 -0.30
C HIS A 34 0.58 6.91 -0.79
N TYR A 35 0.91 6.04 -1.74
CA TYR A 35 2.26 5.91 -2.28
C TYR A 35 2.39 6.54 -3.64
N ASN A 36 3.53 7.19 -3.85
CA ASN A 36 4.11 7.36 -5.17
C ASN A 36 5.22 6.31 -5.28
N PHE A 37 5.20 5.52 -6.34
CA PHE A 37 6.20 4.47 -6.53
C PHE A 37 6.98 4.65 -7.82
N SER A 38 8.21 4.14 -7.82
CA SER A 38 9.13 4.21 -8.96
C SER A 38 9.28 2.84 -9.60
N ALA A 39 9.35 2.80 -10.93
CA ALA A 39 9.56 1.56 -11.67
C ALA A 39 10.75 0.78 -11.13
N GLY A 40 10.60 -0.53 -10.99
CA GLY A 40 11.62 -1.44 -10.48
C GLY A 40 11.69 -1.55 -8.96
N SER A 41 10.92 -0.75 -8.22
CA SER A 41 10.91 -0.82 -6.76
C SER A 41 10.25 -2.09 -6.26
N LEU A 42 10.76 -2.64 -5.16
CA LEU A 42 10.32 -3.92 -4.61
C LEU A 42 9.82 -3.75 -3.17
N ILE A 43 8.78 -4.52 -2.83
CA ILE A 43 8.42 -4.82 -1.45
C ILE A 43 8.65 -6.32 -1.29
N HIS A 44 9.60 -6.71 -0.44
CA HIS A 44 9.97 -8.10 -0.23
C HIS A 44 8.80 -8.90 0.33
N GLU A 45 8.84 -10.22 0.09
CA GLU A 45 7.83 -11.12 0.64
C GLU A 45 7.75 -11.00 2.15
N HIS A 46 6.55 -10.79 2.65
CA HIS A 46 6.23 -10.65 4.06
C HIS A 46 4.78 -11.04 4.31
N PHE A 47 4.40 -11.08 5.56
CA PHE A 47 3.01 -11.28 5.96
C PHE A 47 2.74 -10.55 7.27
N HIS A 48 1.49 -10.26 7.54
CA HIS A 48 1.04 -9.58 8.74
C HIS A 48 -0.42 -9.93 9.03
N PRO A 49 -0.89 -9.75 10.27
CA PRO A 49 -2.26 -10.15 10.63
C PRO A 49 -3.34 -9.23 10.04
N GLU A 50 -2.98 -8.03 9.59
CA GLU A 50 -3.93 -7.11 8.97
C GLU A 50 -4.33 -7.59 7.58
N GLU A 51 -5.62 -7.49 7.25
CA GLU A 51 -6.08 -7.56 5.87
C GLU A 51 -5.61 -6.33 5.14
N GLU A 52 -5.19 -6.48 3.88
CA GLU A 52 -4.64 -5.37 3.11
C GLU A 52 -5.28 -5.30 1.72
N VAL A 53 -5.61 -4.09 1.29
CA VAL A 53 -6.18 -3.83 -0.03
C VAL A 53 -5.26 -2.88 -0.78
N TYR A 54 -4.93 -3.22 -2.03
CA TYR A 54 -4.18 -2.37 -2.93
C TYR A 54 -5.10 -1.85 -4.04
N GLU A 55 -5.17 -0.52 -4.16
CA GLU A 55 -5.88 0.13 -5.25
C GLU A 55 -4.91 1.00 -6.03
N VAL A 56 -4.56 0.57 -7.25
CA VAL A 56 -3.65 1.33 -8.12
C VAL A 56 -4.41 2.48 -8.77
N ILE A 57 -3.89 3.69 -8.62
CA ILE A 57 -4.46 4.91 -9.22
C ILE A 57 -3.81 5.20 -10.57
N GLU A 58 -2.47 5.03 -10.65
CA GLU A 58 -1.69 5.19 -11.87
C GLU A 58 -0.61 4.13 -11.91
N GLY A 59 -0.27 3.66 -13.11
CA GLY A 59 0.81 2.70 -13.32
C GLY A 59 0.38 1.26 -13.12
N GLU A 60 1.38 0.38 -13.00
CA GLU A 60 1.15 -1.06 -12.87
C GLU A 60 2.10 -1.68 -11.86
N LEU A 61 1.57 -2.60 -11.07
CA LEU A 61 2.30 -3.41 -10.10
C LEU A 61 2.11 -4.89 -10.42
N GLU A 62 3.15 -5.67 -10.18
CA GLU A 62 3.01 -7.12 -10.06
C GLU A 62 2.87 -7.44 -8.57
N VAL A 63 1.74 -7.98 -8.18
CA VAL A 63 1.45 -8.36 -6.79
C VAL A 63 1.41 -9.87 -6.72
N THR A 64 2.27 -10.45 -5.88
CA THR A 64 2.30 -11.90 -5.64
C THR A 64 1.65 -12.18 -4.30
N ILE A 65 0.57 -12.94 -4.32
CA ILE A 65 -0.24 -13.24 -3.13
C ILE A 65 -0.34 -14.76 -3.00
N GLY A 66 0.18 -15.31 -1.90
CA GLY A 66 0.15 -16.76 -1.68
C GLY A 66 0.83 -17.54 -2.80
N GLY A 67 1.88 -17.00 -3.39
CA GLY A 67 2.63 -17.61 -4.49
C GLY A 67 2.06 -17.38 -5.89
N ASN A 68 0.93 -16.69 -6.03
CA ASN A 68 0.31 -16.40 -7.33
C ASN A 68 0.50 -14.93 -7.68
N SER A 69 1.04 -14.66 -8.88
CA SER A 69 1.31 -13.31 -9.34
C SER A 69 0.15 -12.77 -10.16
N HIS A 70 -0.18 -11.50 -9.92
CA HIS A 70 -1.24 -10.78 -10.60
C HIS A 70 -0.76 -9.40 -10.98
N ILE A 71 -1.29 -8.86 -12.08
CA ILE A 71 -1.04 -7.47 -12.46
C ILE A 71 -2.14 -6.60 -11.86
N ALA A 72 -1.73 -5.67 -11.00
CA ALA A 72 -2.61 -4.64 -10.43
C ALA A 72 -2.42 -3.35 -11.20
N LYS A 73 -3.51 -2.77 -11.66
CA LYS A 73 -3.55 -1.55 -12.49
C LYS A 73 -4.84 -0.80 -12.19
N PRO A 74 -5.02 0.43 -12.68
CA PRO A 74 -6.27 1.16 -12.44
C PRO A 74 -7.50 0.32 -12.82
N GLY A 75 -8.46 0.24 -11.88
CA GLY A 75 -9.65 -0.59 -12.02
C GLY A 75 -9.52 -2.01 -11.50
N VAL A 76 -8.32 -2.44 -11.09
CA VAL A 76 -8.07 -3.77 -10.51
C VAL A 76 -7.66 -3.59 -9.06
N VAL A 77 -8.37 -4.24 -8.14
CA VAL A 77 -8.09 -4.20 -6.71
C VAL A 77 -7.49 -5.53 -6.30
N ALA A 78 -6.36 -5.48 -5.58
CA ALA A 78 -5.75 -6.67 -4.98
C ALA A 78 -6.14 -6.73 -3.50
N ILE A 79 -6.58 -7.91 -3.05
CA ILE A 79 -6.95 -8.14 -1.66
C ILE A 79 -6.00 -9.19 -1.10
N VAL A 80 -5.28 -8.81 -0.04
CA VAL A 80 -4.38 -9.70 0.68
C VAL A 80 -5.04 -10.10 1.99
N PRO A 81 -5.44 -11.38 2.14
CA PRO A 81 -6.03 -11.85 3.38
C PRO A 81 -5.03 -11.80 4.55
N PRO A 82 -5.53 -11.80 5.81
CA PRO A 82 -4.66 -11.85 6.98
C PRO A 82 -3.66 -13.01 6.90
N ASN A 83 -2.40 -12.72 7.23
CA ASN A 83 -1.30 -13.69 7.34
C ASN A 83 -0.91 -14.41 6.04
N VAL A 84 -1.39 -13.95 4.90
CA VAL A 84 -0.98 -14.50 3.60
C VAL A 84 0.29 -13.80 3.14
N ARG A 85 1.31 -14.57 2.74
CA ARG A 85 2.56 -14.03 2.24
C ARG A 85 2.33 -13.29 0.93
N HIS A 86 2.94 -12.12 0.80
CA HIS A 86 2.80 -11.30 -0.38
C HIS A 86 4.02 -10.44 -0.63
N SER A 87 4.22 -10.08 -1.88
CA SER A 87 5.29 -9.20 -2.33
C SER A 87 4.79 -8.35 -3.50
N VAL A 88 5.49 -7.25 -3.78
CA VAL A 88 5.10 -6.31 -4.83
C VAL A 88 6.33 -5.89 -5.61
N ARG A 89 6.18 -5.78 -6.93
CA ARG A 89 7.16 -5.17 -7.80
C ARG A 89 6.50 -4.11 -8.67
N ALA A 90 7.03 -2.90 -8.67
CA ALA A 90 6.55 -1.83 -9.53
C ALA A 90 7.06 -2.05 -10.96
N LEU A 91 6.14 -2.18 -11.92
CA LEU A 91 6.48 -2.35 -13.33
C LEU A 91 6.68 -1.01 -14.02
N THR A 92 6.04 0.02 -13.53
CA THR A 92 6.14 1.40 -14.01
C THR A 92 6.26 2.33 -12.80
N ASP A 93 6.43 3.62 -13.03
CA ASP A 93 6.12 4.63 -12.02
C ASP A 93 4.61 4.68 -11.82
N GLY A 94 4.16 5.16 -10.67
CA GLY A 94 2.73 5.30 -10.46
C GLY A 94 2.34 5.73 -9.06
N ARG A 95 1.04 5.54 -8.77
CA ARG A 95 0.41 5.91 -7.50
C ARG A 95 -0.49 4.79 -7.02
N LEU A 96 -0.46 4.55 -5.70
CA LEU A 96 -1.14 3.43 -5.06
C LEU A 96 -1.77 3.90 -3.75
N ILE A 97 -2.98 3.43 -3.48
CA ILE A 97 -3.60 3.53 -2.16
C ILE A 97 -3.59 2.14 -1.54
N VAL A 98 -3.07 2.04 -0.33
CA VAL A 98 -3.09 0.81 0.46
C VAL A 98 -3.94 1.04 1.70
N VAL A 99 -4.81 0.08 2.01
CA VAL A 99 -5.64 0.12 3.21
C VAL A 99 -5.39 -1.14 4.01
N ASP A 100 -5.06 -0.96 5.29
CA ASP A 100 -4.89 -2.06 6.25
C ASP A 100 -5.98 -2.03 7.32
N HIS A 101 -6.55 -3.19 7.62
CA HIS A 101 -7.54 -3.35 8.67
C HIS A 101 -7.21 -4.63 9.48
N PRO A 102 -7.16 -4.56 10.82
CA PRO A 102 -7.21 -3.33 11.64
C PRO A 102 -6.02 -2.41 11.40
N ALA A 103 -6.05 -1.25 12.04
CA ALA A 103 -4.99 -0.25 11.87
C ALA A 103 -3.61 -0.80 12.24
N ARG A 104 -2.58 -0.32 11.53
CA ARG A 104 -1.16 -0.65 11.78
C ARG A 104 -0.46 0.59 12.38
N PRO A 105 -0.49 0.76 13.69
CA PRO A 105 0.02 1.99 14.33
C PRO A 105 1.53 2.20 14.14
N GLY A 106 2.28 1.17 13.78
CA GLY A 106 3.71 1.31 13.46
C GLY A 106 4.00 1.94 12.11
N PHE A 107 2.98 2.17 11.28
CA PHE A 107 3.11 2.84 9.99
C PHE A 107 2.94 4.35 10.16
N GLY A 108 3.82 5.09 9.54
CA GLY A 108 3.80 6.54 9.60
C GLY A 108 4.44 7.09 10.86
#